data_d6e79703cbd54eafac3073fb111a904d
#
_entry.id   d6e79703cbd54eafac3073fb111a904d
#
_cell.length_a   1.000
_cell.length_b   1.000
_cell.length_c   1.000
_cell.angle_alpha   90.00
_cell.angle_beta   90.00
_cell.angle_gamma   90.00
#
_symmetry.space_group_name_H-M   'P 1'
#
loop_
_entity.id
_entity.type
_entity.pdbx_description
1 polymer ?
#
loop_
_entity_poly.entity_id
_entity_poly.type
_entity_poly.pdbx_seq_one_letter_code
_entity_poly.pdbx_strand_id
1 'polypeptide(L)'
;MYQPDETIRLEVRVEDETVWLSQAQMAELFGTKRQAITKHLQNIYECDELKKEATSSILELVRKEGNRTVKRKVEFYNLDAIISVGFRVNTKRGIEFRQWLCRADDYVKLTT
;
A
#
# COMPACT_ATOMS: atom_id res chain seq x y z
N MET A 1 -2.90 -1.02 -15.95
CA MET A 1 -2.36 -1.45 -14.64
C MET A 1 -1.04 -0.75 -14.37
N TYR A 2 -0.85 -0.26 -13.17
CA TYR A 2 0.39 0.41 -12.81
C TYR A 2 1.48 -0.61 -12.54
N GLN A 3 2.59 -0.52 -13.27
CA GLN A 3 3.77 -1.34 -13.05
C GLN A 3 4.96 -0.42 -12.92
N PRO A 4 5.45 -0.18 -11.71
CA PRO A 4 6.55 0.77 -11.49
C PRO A 4 7.87 0.29 -12.05
N ASP A 5 8.10 -1.01 -12.04
CA ASP A 5 9.34 -1.61 -12.54
C ASP A 5 9.10 -3.08 -12.77
N GLU A 6 9.62 -3.62 -13.87
CA GLU A 6 9.49 -5.04 -14.17
C GLU A 6 10.23 -5.93 -13.17
N THR A 7 11.25 -5.40 -12.51
CA THR A 7 12.00 -6.14 -11.50
C THR A 7 11.31 -6.17 -10.15
N ILE A 8 10.36 -5.28 -9.91
CA ILE A 8 9.64 -5.22 -8.65
C ILE A 8 8.37 -6.06 -8.75
N ARG A 9 8.37 -7.17 -8.04
CA ARG A 9 7.18 -8.00 -7.93
C ARG A 9 6.56 -7.79 -6.57
N LEU A 10 5.37 -7.22 -6.57
CA LEU A 10 4.61 -7.03 -5.35
C LEU A 10 3.59 -8.15 -5.23
N GLU A 11 3.65 -8.88 -4.12
CA GLU A 11 2.59 -9.80 -3.79
C GLU A 11 1.41 -8.98 -3.30
N VAL A 12 0.42 -8.86 -4.16
CA VAL A 12 -0.76 -8.07 -3.87
C VAL A 12 -1.86 -9.00 -3.41
N ARG A 13 -2.39 -8.72 -2.23
CA ARG A 13 -3.51 -9.45 -1.71
C ARG A 13 -4.80 -8.76 -2.12
N VAL A 14 -5.68 -9.49 -2.78
CA VAL A 14 -6.97 -8.96 -3.23
C VAL A 14 -8.08 -9.65 -2.45
N GLU A 15 -8.80 -8.88 -1.65
CA GLU A 15 -9.98 -9.34 -0.92
C GLU A 15 -11.06 -8.27 -1.05
N ASP A 16 -12.30 -8.69 -1.21
CA ASP A 16 -13.47 -7.80 -1.29
C ASP A 16 -13.30 -6.70 -2.35
N GLU A 17 -12.68 -7.08 -3.49
CA GLU A 17 -12.42 -6.17 -4.61
C GLU A 17 -11.48 -5.01 -4.26
N THR A 18 -10.69 -5.16 -3.20
CA THR A 18 -9.69 -4.18 -2.83
C THR A 18 -8.29 -4.80 -2.80
N VAL A 19 -7.30 -3.95 -2.83
CA VAL A 19 -5.89 -4.35 -2.78
C VAL A 19 -5.37 -4.08 -1.38
N TRP A 20 -4.58 -5.03 -0.85
CA TRP A 20 -3.98 -4.91 0.48
C TRP A 20 -2.46 -5.00 0.36
N LEU A 21 -1.78 -4.00 0.90
CA LEU A 21 -0.31 -3.96 0.93
C LEU A 21 0.19 -3.69 2.35
N SER A 22 1.33 -4.29 2.69
CA SER A 22 2.03 -3.99 3.92
C SER A 22 2.85 -2.70 3.76
N GLN A 23 3.38 -2.19 4.88
CA GLN A 23 4.26 -1.01 4.83
C GLN A 23 5.51 -1.26 3.99
N ALA A 24 6.09 -2.46 4.10
CA ALA A 24 7.27 -2.81 3.31
C ALA A 24 6.95 -2.81 1.81
N GLN A 25 5.79 -3.35 1.44
CA GLN A 25 5.36 -3.37 0.04
C GLN A 25 5.09 -1.96 -0.48
N MET A 26 4.47 -1.11 0.33
CA MET A 26 4.26 0.30 -0.05
C MET A 26 5.58 1.04 -0.21
N ALA A 27 6.57 0.76 0.64
CA ALA A 27 7.89 1.36 0.52
C ALA A 27 8.56 1.01 -0.80
N GLU A 28 8.43 -0.24 -1.24
CA GLU A 28 8.94 -0.66 -2.54
C GLU A 28 8.17 -0.01 -3.69
N LEU A 29 6.84 0.01 -3.58
CA LEU A 29 5.99 0.60 -4.62
C LEU A 29 6.32 2.07 -4.86
N PHE A 30 6.48 2.84 -3.79
CA PHE A 30 6.71 4.28 -3.89
C PHE A 30 8.20 4.67 -3.90
N GLY A 31 9.09 3.69 -3.84
CA GLY A 31 10.53 3.96 -3.88
C GLY A 31 11.02 4.77 -2.69
N THR A 32 10.55 4.47 -1.50
CA THR A 32 10.94 5.15 -0.27
C THR A 32 11.24 4.14 0.83
N LYS A 33 11.60 4.63 2.00
CA LYS A 33 11.91 3.78 3.15
C LYS A 33 10.63 3.46 3.93
N ARG A 34 10.62 2.28 4.56
CA ARG A 34 9.49 1.87 5.41
C ARG A 34 9.18 2.88 6.50
N GLN A 35 10.22 3.50 7.07
CA GLN A 35 10.06 4.51 8.12
C GLN A 35 9.25 5.72 7.64
N ALA A 36 9.45 6.13 6.38
CA ALA A 36 8.67 7.20 5.78
C ALA A 36 7.21 6.80 5.62
N ILE A 37 6.95 5.57 5.21
CA ILE A 37 5.58 5.05 5.09
C ILE A 37 4.90 5.05 6.47
N THR A 38 5.60 4.58 7.50
CA THR A 38 5.07 4.57 8.87
C THR A 38 4.66 5.98 9.30
N LYS A 39 5.51 6.96 9.04
CA LYS A 39 5.24 8.35 9.40
C LYS A 39 4.03 8.92 8.65
N HIS A 40 3.93 8.65 7.36
CA HIS A 40 2.79 9.09 6.57
C HIS A 40 1.48 8.48 7.09
N LEU A 41 1.48 7.19 7.41
CA LEU A 41 0.30 6.53 7.96
C LEU A 41 -0.09 7.10 9.32
N GLN A 42 0.88 7.36 10.19
CA GLN A 42 0.62 7.99 11.48
C GLN A 42 -0.07 9.34 11.29
N ASN A 43 0.43 10.15 10.37
CA ASN A 43 -0.16 11.47 10.11
C ASN A 43 -1.58 11.36 9.55
N ILE A 44 -1.81 10.40 8.65
CA ILE A 44 -3.14 10.17 8.06
C ILE A 44 -4.16 9.83 9.14
N TYR A 45 -3.80 8.94 10.05
CA TYR A 45 -4.71 8.51 11.12
C TYR A 45 -4.85 9.55 12.22
N GLU A 46 -3.80 10.28 12.55
CA GLU A 46 -3.83 11.33 13.58
C GLU A 46 -4.72 12.51 13.18
N CYS A 47 -4.76 12.85 11.90
CA CYS A 47 -5.60 13.95 11.42
C CYS A 47 -6.99 13.49 10.96
N ASP A 48 -7.35 12.25 11.27
CA ASP A 48 -8.66 11.66 10.93
C ASP A 48 -9.01 11.68 9.45
N GLU A 49 -7.98 11.70 8.58
CA GLU A 49 -8.20 11.58 7.14
C GLU A 49 -8.83 10.22 6.81
N LEU A 50 -8.34 9.17 7.47
CA LEU A 50 -8.89 7.82 7.35
C LEU A 50 -8.98 7.19 8.74
N LYS A 51 -9.88 6.23 8.89
CA LYS A 51 -9.98 5.44 10.12
C LYS A 51 -9.18 4.17 10.00
N LYS A 52 -8.33 3.92 10.98
CA LYS A 52 -7.45 2.76 10.99
C LYS A 52 -8.23 1.45 10.94
N GLU A 53 -9.32 1.36 11.69
CA GLU A 53 -10.13 0.14 11.76
C GLU A 53 -10.75 -0.21 10.41
N ALA A 54 -11.04 0.79 9.59
CA ALA A 54 -11.66 0.60 8.28
C ALA A 54 -10.66 0.35 7.17
N THR A 55 -9.40 0.76 7.35
CA THR A 55 -8.39 0.77 6.29
C THR A 55 -7.20 -0.14 6.55
N SER A 56 -7.14 -0.80 7.70
CA SER A 56 -6.05 -1.71 8.02
C SER A 56 -6.57 -3.04 8.56
N SER A 57 -5.76 -4.07 8.41
CA SER A 57 -6.07 -5.41 8.91
C SER A 57 -4.76 -6.09 9.30
N ILE A 58 -4.79 -6.81 10.42
CA ILE A 58 -3.62 -7.55 10.90
C ILE A 58 -3.81 -9.01 10.54
N LEU A 59 -2.82 -9.58 9.86
CA LEU A 59 -2.80 -10.98 9.49
C LEU A 59 -1.61 -11.68 10.12
N GLU A 60 -1.84 -12.91 10.56
CA GLU A 60 -0.77 -13.73 11.07
C GLU A 60 -0.19 -14.53 9.91
N LEU A 61 1.09 -14.32 9.62
CA LEU A 61 1.82 -15.05 8.60
C LEU A 61 2.67 -16.12 9.25
N VAL A 62 2.56 -17.34 8.72
CA VAL A 62 3.36 -18.47 9.17
C VAL A 62 4.47 -18.71 8.14
N ARG A 63 5.69 -18.65 8.60
CA ARG A 63 6.86 -18.85 7.74
C ARG A 63 7.74 -19.94 8.34
N LYS A 64 8.21 -20.84 7.50
CA LYS A 64 9.16 -21.86 7.91
C LYS A 64 10.58 -21.35 7.65
N GLU A 65 11.33 -21.15 8.74
CA GLU A 65 12.74 -20.75 8.66
C GLU A 65 13.58 -21.90 9.22
N GLY A 66 14.25 -22.65 8.35
CA GLY A 66 15.00 -23.85 8.74
C GLY A 66 14.08 -24.89 9.35
N ASN A 67 14.37 -25.30 10.59
CA ASN A 67 13.55 -26.24 11.33
C ASN A 67 12.51 -25.56 12.24
N ARG A 68 12.40 -24.25 12.15
CA ARG A 68 11.47 -23.48 12.98
C ARG A 68 10.30 -22.97 12.18
N THR A 69 9.14 -22.98 12.79
CA THR A 69 7.96 -22.29 12.29
C THR A 69 7.86 -20.97 13.01
N VAL A 70 7.94 -19.87 12.26
CA VAL A 70 7.86 -18.52 12.81
C VAL A 70 6.51 -17.93 12.44
N LYS A 71 5.79 -17.43 13.43
CA LYS A 71 4.53 -16.73 13.25
C LYS A 71 4.77 -15.23 13.44
N ARG A 72 4.38 -14.44 12.44
CA ARG A 72 4.51 -12.98 12.52
C ARG A 72 3.18 -12.34 12.20
N LYS A 73 2.82 -11.33 12.97
CA LYS A 73 1.67 -10.50 12.69
C LYS A 73 2.11 -9.35 11.79
N VAL A 74 1.48 -9.23 10.63
CA VAL A 74 1.78 -8.17 9.67
C VAL A 74 0.51 -7.37 9.45
N GLU A 75 0.64 -6.05 9.52
CA GLU A 75 -0.47 -5.15 9.26
C GLU A 75 -0.50 -4.80 7.78
N PHE A 76 -1.68 -4.98 7.18
CA PHE A 76 -1.94 -4.67 5.78
C PHE A 76 -2.89 -3.48 5.70
N TYR A 77 -2.75 -2.70 4.64
CA TYR A 77 -3.52 -1.49 4.41
C TYR A 77 -4.26 -1.61 3.09
N ASN A 78 -5.50 -1.14 3.06
CA ASN A 78 -6.33 -1.25 1.87
C ASN A 78 -6.00 -0.15 0.85
N LEU A 79 -6.73 -0.15 -0.28
CA LEU A 79 -6.46 0.79 -1.36
C LEU A 79 -6.61 2.25 -0.93
N ASP A 80 -7.59 2.57 -0.08
CA ASP A 80 -7.77 3.94 0.40
C ASP A 80 -6.52 4.45 1.13
N ALA A 81 -5.95 3.61 2.00
CA ALA A 81 -4.72 3.96 2.71
C ALA A 81 -3.53 4.06 1.75
N ILE A 82 -3.44 3.16 0.79
CA ILE A 82 -2.36 3.18 -0.21
C ILE A 82 -2.41 4.47 -1.03
N ILE A 83 -3.59 4.88 -1.46
CA ILE A 83 -3.78 6.11 -2.23
C ILE A 83 -3.38 7.33 -1.39
N SER A 84 -3.82 7.40 -0.15
CA SER A 84 -3.46 8.52 0.74
C SER A 84 -1.96 8.61 0.97
N VAL A 85 -1.29 7.48 1.16
CA VAL A 85 0.17 7.44 1.29
C VAL A 85 0.83 7.91 0.00
N GLY A 86 0.34 7.45 -1.15
CA GLY A 86 0.87 7.83 -2.44
C GLY A 86 0.82 9.34 -2.71
N PHE A 87 -0.21 10.01 -2.22
CA PHE A 87 -0.32 11.47 -2.35
C PHE A 87 0.66 12.23 -1.45
N ARG A 88 1.16 11.58 -0.40
CA ARG A 88 2.10 12.21 0.53
C ARG A 88 3.56 11.93 0.20
N VAL A 89 3.84 10.88 -0.55
CA VAL A 89 5.21 10.48 -0.88
C VAL A 89 5.76 11.38 -1.98
N ASN A 90 6.90 12.02 -1.70
CA ASN A 90 7.55 12.94 -2.63
C ASN A 90 8.74 12.25 -3.31
N THR A 91 8.47 11.19 -4.05
CA THR A 91 9.45 10.46 -4.84
C THR A 91 8.98 10.40 -6.29
N LYS A 92 9.90 10.04 -7.20
CA LYS A 92 9.56 9.86 -8.60
C LYS A 92 8.45 8.83 -8.78
N ARG A 93 8.54 7.71 -8.07
CA ARG A 93 7.53 6.65 -8.13
C ARG A 93 6.20 7.10 -7.55
N GLY A 94 6.22 7.87 -6.47
CA GLY A 94 5.02 8.45 -5.90
C GLY A 94 4.32 9.38 -6.87
N ILE A 95 5.07 10.21 -7.57
CA ILE A 95 4.53 11.12 -8.59
C ILE A 95 3.94 10.33 -9.74
N GLU A 96 4.64 9.31 -10.22
CA GLU A 96 4.16 8.43 -11.29
C GLU A 96 2.87 7.72 -10.90
N PHE A 97 2.79 7.26 -9.65
CA PHE A 97 1.58 6.61 -9.12
C PHE A 97 0.39 7.57 -9.14
N ARG A 98 0.59 8.82 -8.70
CA ARG A 98 -0.47 9.82 -8.72
C ARG A 98 -0.94 10.12 -10.14
N GLN A 99 -0.02 10.22 -11.08
CA GLN A 99 -0.35 10.44 -12.49
C GLN A 99 -1.15 9.27 -13.06
N TRP A 100 -0.72 8.06 -12.73
CA TRP A 100 -1.45 6.87 -13.16
C TRP A 100 -2.86 6.85 -12.56
N LEU A 101 -2.98 7.20 -11.28
CA LEU A 101 -4.27 7.22 -10.58
C LEU A 101 -5.25 8.20 -11.23
N CYS A 102 -4.76 9.39 -11.58
CA CYS A 102 -5.59 10.39 -12.24
C CYS A 102 -6.11 9.89 -13.58
N ARG A 103 -5.27 9.20 -14.35
CA ARG A 103 -5.70 8.63 -15.65
C ARG A 103 -6.69 7.49 -15.46
N ALA A 104 -6.47 6.64 -14.47
CA ALA A 104 -7.38 5.54 -14.16
C ALA A 104 -8.75 6.07 -13.72
N ASP A 105 -8.76 7.12 -12.93
CA ASP A 105 -10.00 7.76 -12.46
C ASP A 105 -10.79 8.36 -13.63
N ASP A 106 -10.10 9.03 -14.54
CA ASP A 106 -10.72 9.58 -15.75
C ASP A 106 -11.33 8.46 -16.60
N TYR A 107 -10.62 7.36 -16.73
CA TYR A 107 -11.11 6.20 -17.49
C TYR A 107 -12.38 5.63 -16.84
N VAL A 108 -12.38 5.48 -15.53
CA VAL A 108 -13.56 4.98 -14.81
C VAL A 108 -14.74 5.90 -14.97
N LYS A 109 -14.54 7.21 -14.95
CA LYS A 109 -15.60 8.19 -15.15
C LYS A 109 -16.21 8.09 -16.54
N LEU A 110 -15.40 7.77 -17.55
CA LEU A 110 -15.89 7.62 -18.91
C LEU A 110 -16.68 6.34 -19.11
N THR A 111 -16.44 5.31 -18.31
CA THR A 111 -17.08 4.02 -18.45
C THR A 111 -18.32 3.86 -17.57
N THR A 112 -18.49 4.72 -16.60
CA THR A 112 -19.66 4.71 -15.75
C THR A 112 -20.69 5.73 -16.21
#